data_9adfbf0b8ebda8855f6c3f0dcb6b3f2f
#
_entry.id   9adfbf0b8ebda8855f6c3f0dcb6b3f2f
#
_cell.length_a   1.000
_cell.length_b   1.000
_cell.length_c   1.000
_cell.angle_alpha   90.00
_cell.angle_beta   90.00
_cell.angle_gamma   90.00
#
_symmetry.space_group_name_H-M   'P 1'
#
loop_
_entity.id
_entity.type
_entity.pdbx_description
1 polymer ?
#
loop_
_entity_poly.entity_id
_entity_poly.type
_entity_poly.pdbx_seq_one_letter_code
_entity_poly.pdbx_strand_id
1 'polypeptide(L)'
;MHDDEHGVVHCVRTTAQPDKKGKELKKWREKKRLDLREATGAESSAESSADASSSWISYPGLFAGGGLDVMTALLLRRVLPTIEKKSKLRVLDYCSGNGVIAEAVRRRAKKSKLHLLDADALALEAAKKNLDGDNVQRVLSDGWTSLDASKRFDLILSNPPVHLGLAADFAPLREFLRGLPLRLTDDGVAYFVAQRYVPTRSLTADIDGLRVERDLLDPRFVVWRCARAP
;
A
#
# COMPACT_ATOMS: atom_id res chain seq x y z
N MET A 1 -2.45 -28.29 7.67
CA MET A 1 -1.38 -27.89 6.74
C MET A 1 -1.19 -29.05 5.78
N HIS A 2 -1.61 -28.91 4.55
CA HIS A 2 -1.22 -29.81 3.47
C HIS A 2 -0.16 -29.08 2.69
N ASP A 3 1.08 -29.57 2.75
CA ASP A 3 2.13 -29.20 1.81
C ASP A 3 1.84 -29.96 0.51
N ASP A 4 1.44 -29.26 -0.54
CA ASP A 4 1.55 -29.83 -1.85
C ASP A 4 2.95 -29.52 -2.41
N GLU A 5 3.40 -30.34 -3.36
CA GLU A 5 4.78 -30.37 -3.88
C GLU A 5 5.28 -29.02 -4.50
N HIS A 6 4.47 -27.98 -4.45
CA HIS A 6 4.77 -26.65 -5.02
C HIS A 6 4.91 -25.54 -3.96
N GLY A 7 4.88 -25.87 -2.68
CA GLY A 7 5.11 -24.89 -1.61
C GLY A 7 4.08 -23.77 -1.54
N VAL A 8 2.87 -23.99 -2.04
CA VAL A 8 1.78 -23.02 -1.96
C VAL A 8 1.20 -23.05 -0.56
N VAL A 9 1.38 -21.97 0.18
CA VAL A 9 0.68 -21.79 1.46
C VAL A 9 -0.78 -21.47 1.16
N HIS A 10 -1.65 -22.46 1.25
CA HIS A 10 -3.09 -22.21 1.21
C HIS A 10 -3.52 -21.60 2.55
N CYS A 11 -3.85 -20.31 2.53
CA CYS A 11 -4.63 -19.73 3.61
C CYS A 11 -6.02 -20.35 3.60
N VAL A 12 -6.20 -21.41 4.36
CA VAL A 12 -7.53 -21.97 4.58
C VAL A 12 -8.31 -20.95 5.39
N ARG A 13 -9.36 -20.40 4.79
CA ARG A 13 -10.35 -19.60 5.51
C ARG A 13 -11.00 -20.50 6.54
N THR A 14 -10.48 -20.51 7.76
CA THR A 14 -11.14 -21.24 8.84
C THR A 14 -12.45 -20.51 9.13
N THR A 15 -13.55 -21.22 9.12
CA THR A 15 -14.85 -20.77 9.62
C THR A 15 -14.89 -20.74 11.16
N ALA A 16 -13.72 -20.69 11.81
CA ALA A 16 -13.64 -20.46 13.23
C ALA A 16 -14.34 -19.13 13.50
N GLN A 17 -15.47 -19.19 14.18
CA GLN A 17 -16.16 -17.99 14.63
C GLN A 17 -15.15 -17.15 15.41
N PRO A 18 -15.00 -15.86 15.08
CA PRO A 18 -14.13 -14.99 15.85
C PRO A 18 -14.56 -15.11 17.32
N ASP A 19 -13.59 -15.33 18.19
CA ASP A 19 -13.82 -15.30 19.62
C ASP A 19 -14.68 -14.08 19.94
N LYS A 20 -15.86 -14.31 20.51
CA LYS A 20 -16.89 -13.29 20.81
C LYS A 20 -16.39 -12.10 21.60
N LYS A 21 -15.13 -12.07 22.01
CA LYS A 21 -14.53 -11.03 22.86
C LYS A 21 -13.32 -10.30 22.24
N GLY A 22 -12.81 -10.69 21.07
CA GLY A 22 -11.65 -10.04 20.44
C GLY A 22 -10.42 -9.91 21.36
N LYS A 23 -10.38 -10.71 22.45
CA LYS A 23 -9.35 -10.62 23.48
C LYS A 23 -8.03 -11.25 23.05
N GLU A 24 -8.07 -12.24 22.16
CA GLU A 24 -6.87 -12.97 21.76
C GLU A 24 -5.97 -12.12 20.85
N LEU A 25 -6.53 -11.43 19.87
CA LEU A 25 -5.76 -10.51 19.01
C LEU A 25 -5.05 -9.41 19.80
N LYS A 26 -5.63 -8.95 20.91
CA LYS A 26 -4.99 -7.94 21.77
C LYS A 26 -3.68 -8.41 22.37
N LYS A 27 -3.50 -9.72 22.61
CA LYS A 27 -2.28 -10.30 23.18
C LYS A 27 -1.09 -10.20 22.21
N TRP A 28 -1.37 -10.27 20.93
CA TRP A 28 -0.35 -10.25 19.85
C TRP A 28 -0.08 -8.84 19.30
N ARG A 29 -0.82 -7.85 19.79
CA ARG A 29 -0.70 -6.47 19.35
C ARG A 29 0.61 -5.86 19.84
N GLU A 30 1.44 -5.47 18.91
CA GLU A 30 2.66 -4.71 19.16
C GLU A 30 2.39 -3.22 18.98
N LYS A 31 2.97 -2.41 19.86
CA LYS A 31 2.99 -0.96 19.75
C LYS A 31 4.40 -0.54 19.34
N LYS A 32 4.48 0.15 18.21
CA LYS A 32 5.74 0.66 17.66
C LYS A 32 5.64 2.16 17.46
N ARG A 33 6.76 2.78 17.17
CA ARG A 33 6.79 4.15 16.66
C ARG A 33 6.91 4.08 15.14
N LEU A 34 6.01 4.74 14.40
CA LEU A 34 6.15 4.91 12.96
C LEU A 34 7.08 6.11 12.69
N ASP A 35 8.25 5.82 12.15
CA ASP A 35 9.19 6.84 11.72
C ASP A 35 9.09 7.02 10.19
N LEU A 36 8.69 8.21 9.76
CA LEU A 36 8.56 8.58 8.34
C LEU A 36 9.66 9.54 7.87
N ARG A 37 10.72 9.77 8.65
CA ARG A 37 11.79 10.72 8.28
C ARG A 37 12.45 10.32 6.97
N GLU A 38 12.72 9.05 6.75
CA GLU A 38 13.29 8.56 5.50
C GLU A 38 12.37 8.80 4.29
N ALA A 39 11.06 8.82 4.51
CA ALA A 39 10.06 9.09 3.46
C ALA A 39 9.91 10.58 3.14
N THR A 40 10.21 11.45 4.08
CA THR A 40 10.01 12.91 3.92
C THR A 40 11.27 13.65 3.50
N GLY A 41 12.44 13.01 3.58
CA GLY A 41 13.73 13.66 3.34
C GLY A 41 14.09 14.72 4.40
N ALA A 42 13.37 14.73 5.52
CA ALA A 42 13.64 15.67 6.61
C ALA A 42 14.94 15.27 7.32
N GLU A 43 15.99 16.01 7.09
CA GLU A 43 17.13 16.05 7.99
C GLU A 43 16.64 16.50 9.38
N SER A 44 17.30 16.03 10.43
CA SER A 44 16.93 16.15 11.84
C SER A 44 16.72 17.58 12.35
N SER A 45 15.72 18.28 11.86
CA SER A 45 15.30 19.56 12.46
C SER A 45 14.27 19.29 13.57
N ALA A 46 14.46 19.94 14.70
CA ALA A 46 13.70 19.76 15.93
C ALA A 46 12.18 20.00 15.84
N GLU A 47 11.67 20.44 14.70
CA GLU A 47 10.23 20.72 14.49
C GLU A 47 9.35 19.50 14.27
N SER A 48 9.91 18.30 14.09
CA SER A 48 9.14 17.07 13.86
C SER A 48 8.86 16.25 15.14
N SER A 49 9.30 16.73 16.30
CA SER A 49 9.24 15.93 17.54
C SER A 49 7.85 15.77 18.15
N ALA A 50 6.93 16.68 17.88
CA ALA A 50 5.58 16.66 18.47
C ALA A 50 4.61 15.68 17.77
N ASP A 51 4.80 15.37 16.50
CA ASP A 51 3.91 14.48 15.72
C ASP A 51 4.42 13.02 15.65
N ALA A 52 5.60 12.78 16.23
CA ALA A 52 6.32 11.50 16.15
C ALA A 52 5.89 10.49 17.24
N SER A 53 4.94 10.83 18.12
CA SER A 53 4.61 10.03 19.31
C SER A 53 3.37 9.14 19.17
N SER A 54 2.71 9.10 18.01
CA SER A 54 1.55 8.23 17.84
C SER A 54 1.96 6.76 17.89
N SER A 55 1.36 6.03 18.81
CA SER A 55 1.52 4.58 18.94
C SER A 55 1.01 3.91 17.66
N TRP A 56 1.93 3.35 16.87
CA TRP A 56 1.64 2.59 15.66
C TRP A 56 1.43 1.11 15.99
N ILE A 57 0.31 0.58 15.57
CA ILE A 57 -0.06 -0.80 15.85
C ILE A 57 0.45 -1.72 14.75
N SER A 58 1.05 -2.83 15.16
CA SER A 58 1.44 -3.94 14.31
C SER A 58 1.05 -5.27 14.95
N TYR A 59 1.12 -6.33 14.14
CA TYR A 59 0.99 -7.71 14.59
C TYR A 59 2.14 -8.53 14.01
N PRO A 60 2.55 -9.64 14.67
CA PRO A 60 3.55 -10.55 14.12
C PRO A 60 3.14 -11.05 12.73
N GLY A 61 4.11 -11.14 11.82
CA GLY A 61 3.88 -11.60 10.45
C GLY A 61 3.47 -10.53 9.44
N LEU A 62 3.14 -9.31 9.86
CA LEU A 62 2.88 -8.22 8.92
C LEU A 62 4.15 -7.83 8.15
N PHE A 63 3.97 -7.43 6.89
CA PHE A 63 5.04 -6.96 6.02
C PHE A 63 5.89 -5.87 6.71
N ALA A 64 7.21 -5.93 6.54
CA ALA A 64 8.19 -5.03 7.16
C ALA A 64 8.04 -4.91 8.70
N GLY A 65 7.48 -5.95 9.37
CA GLY A 65 7.12 -5.89 10.77
C GLY A 65 6.10 -4.78 11.08
N GLY A 66 5.35 -4.32 10.08
CA GLY A 66 4.36 -3.25 10.19
C GLY A 66 4.95 -1.84 10.27
N GLY A 67 6.21 -1.66 9.89
CA GLY A 67 6.88 -0.36 9.81
C GLY A 67 7.10 0.13 8.38
N LEU A 68 7.88 1.20 8.25
CA LEU A 68 8.33 1.71 6.96
C LEU A 68 9.47 0.83 6.44
N ASP A 69 9.32 0.25 5.25
CA ASP A 69 10.40 -0.43 4.55
C ASP A 69 11.07 0.51 3.53
N VAL A 70 12.25 0.09 3.05
CA VAL A 70 13.10 0.90 2.17
C VAL A 70 12.44 1.22 0.83
N MET A 71 11.64 0.30 0.26
CA MET A 71 10.95 0.53 -1.02
C MET A 71 9.83 1.53 -0.84
N THR A 72 9.02 1.36 0.22
CA THR A 72 7.97 2.30 0.59
C THR A 72 8.55 3.68 0.92
N ALA A 73 9.69 3.75 1.61
CA ALA A 73 10.37 5.02 1.86
C ALA A 73 10.78 5.72 0.57
N LEU A 74 11.33 4.99 -0.40
CA LEU A 74 11.71 5.53 -1.71
C LEU A 74 10.49 6.05 -2.48
N LEU A 75 9.40 5.27 -2.52
CA LEU A 75 8.13 5.67 -3.14
C LEU A 75 7.62 6.98 -2.54
N LEU A 76 7.51 7.03 -1.22
CA LEU A 76 6.98 8.20 -0.51
C LEU A 76 7.87 9.43 -0.68
N ARG A 77 9.20 9.27 -0.61
CA ARG A 77 10.16 10.37 -0.85
C ARG A 77 9.96 11.00 -2.22
N ARG A 78 9.64 10.17 -3.23
CA ARG A 78 9.38 10.66 -4.59
C ARG A 78 8.02 11.33 -4.72
N VAL A 79 6.98 10.77 -4.09
CA VAL A 79 5.59 11.18 -4.34
C VAL A 79 5.12 12.29 -3.41
N LEU A 80 5.46 12.27 -2.12
CA LEU A 80 4.96 13.27 -1.16
C LEU A 80 5.23 14.73 -1.57
N PRO A 81 6.39 15.09 -2.15
CA PRO A 81 6.63 16.46 -2.60
C PRO A 81 5.67 16.93 -3.70
N THR A 82 5.12 16.01 -4.50
CA THR A 82 4.17 16.34 -5.59
C THR A 82 2.75 16.59 -5.08
N ILE A 83 2.45 16.23 -3.83
CA ILE A 83 1.14 16.42 -3.23
C ILE A 83 1.08 17.78 -2.54
N GLU A 84 0.16 18.64 -2.95
CA GLU A 84 -0.09 19.92 -2.28
C GLU A 84 -0.77 19.71 -0.91
N LYS A 85 -0.33 20.46 0.11
CA LYS A 85 -0.85 20.35 1.49
C LYS A 85 -2.37 20.57 1.62
N LYS A 86 -2.96 21.38 0.74
CA LYS A 86 -4.39 21.71 0.74
C LYS A 86 -5.23 20.79 -0.14
N SER A 87 -4.63 19.82 -0.81
CA SER A 87 -5.32 18.88 -1.71
C SER A 87 -6.42 18.09 -1.01
N LYS A 88 -7.48 17.81 -1.76
CA LYS A 88 -8.61 16.95 -1.36
C LYS A 88 -8.70 15.78 -2.30
N LEU A 89 -7.67 14.93 -2.31
CA LEU A 89 -7.53 13.81 -3.23
C LEU A 89 -8.37 12.61 -2.78
N ARG A 90 -8.86 11.86 -3.74
CA ARG A 90 -9.30 10.46 -3.54
C ARG A 90 -8.09 9.58 -3.74
N VAL A 91 -7.59 9.00 -2.67
CA VAL A 91 -6.35 8.22 -2.65
C VAL A 91 -6.66 6.76 -2.41
N LEU A 92 -6.04 5.89 -3.18
CA LEU A 92 -6.01 4.46 -2.92
C LEU A 92 -4.59 4.04 -2.53
N ASP A 93 -4.47 3.43 -1.39
CA ASP A 93 -3.31 2.66 -0.94
C ASP A 93 -3.60 1.18 -1.27
N TYR A 94 -3.02 0.69 -2.37
CA TYR A 94 -3.24 -0.67 -2.87
C TYR A 94 -2.14 -1.59 -2.36
N CYS A 95 -2.51 -2.72 -1.77
CA CYS A 95 -1.66 -3.54 -0.91
C CYS A 95 -1.18 -2.74 0.31
N SER A 96 -2.14 -2.15 1.01
CA SER A 96 -1.91 -1.11 2.01
C SER A 96 -1.18 -1.58 3.27
N GLY A 97 -1.16 -2.89 3.52
CA GLY A 97 -0.66 -3.41 4.77
C GLY A 97 -1.40 -2.77 5.96
N ASN A 98 -0.66 -2.34 6.94
CA ASN A 98 -1.22 -1.64 8.10
C ASN A 98 -1.33 -0.11 7.93
N GLY A 99 -1.22 0.39 6.68
CA GLY A 99 -1.56 1.75 6.30
C GLY A 99 -0.42 2.77 6.32
N VAL A 100 0.84 2.36 6.22
CA VAL A 100 2.01 3.27 6.27
C VAL A 100 1.96 4.33 5.17
N ILE A 101 1.64 3.94 3.93
CA ILE A 101 1.53 4.86 2.79
C ILE A 101 0.38 5.83 3.02
N ALA A 102 -0.79 5.31 3.39
CA ALA A 102 -1.97 6.14 3.67
C ALA A 102 -1.71 7.15 4.79
N GLU A 103 -0.99 6.78 5.86
CA GLU A 103 -0.61 7.69 6.95
C GLU A 103 0.33 8.80 6.46
N ALA A 104 1.31 8.47 5.63
CA ALA A 104 2.22 9.47 5.06
C ALA A 104 1.45 10.49 4.20
N VAL A 105 0.51 10.04 3.37
CA VAL A 105 -0.35 10.92 2.59
C VAL A 105 -1.28 11.74 3.49
N ARG A 106 -1.86 11.16 4.54
CA ARG A 106 -2.71 11.86 5.51
C ARG A 106 -1.98 13.02 6.19
N ARG A 107 -0.73 12.81 6.58
CA ARG A 107 0.10 13.88 7.16
C ARG A 107 0.36 15.01 6.15
N ARG A 108 0.54 14.69 4.89
CA ARG A 108 0.79 15.66 3.83
C ARG A 108 -0.45 16.42 3.39
N ALA A 109 -1.59 15.73 3.22
CA ALA A 109 -2.85 16.25 2.68
C ALA A 109 -4.04 15.80 3.52
N LYS A 110 -4.23 16.41 4.69
CA LYS A 110 -5.18 16.02 5.76
C LYS A 110 -6.65 15.92 5.30
N LYS A 111 -7.02 16.60 4.19
CA LYS A 111 -8.40 16.64 3.69
C LYS A 111 -8.70 15.56 2.65
N SER A 112 -7.72 14.72 2.31
CA SER A 112 -7.90 13.65 1.33
C SER A 112 -8.76 12.52 1.88
N LYS A 113 -9.47 11.84 0.96
CA LYS A 113 -10.22 10.61 1.26
C LYS A 113 -9.30 9.42 0.97
N LEU A 114 -9.08 8.59 1.97
CA LEU A 114 -8.15 7.46 1.91
C LEU A 114 -8.92 6.16 1.79
N HIS A 115 -8.56 5.35 0.81
CA HIS A 115 -9.02 3.98 0.68
C HIS A 115 -7.80 3.07 0.85
N LEU A 116 -7.90 2.14 1.77
CA LEU A 116 -6.88 1.12 2.02
C LEU A 116 -7.42 -0.20 1.54
N LEU A 117 -6.71 -0.85 0.63
CA LEU A 117 -7.10 -2.13 0.07
C LEU A 117 -5.99 -3.14 0.32
N ASP A 118 -6.34 -4.27 0.93
CA ASP A 118 -5.41 -5.37 1.17
C ASP A 118 -6.15 -6.71 1.23
N ALA A 119 -5.46 -7.79 0.89
CA ALA A 119 -5.95 -9.15 1.03
C ALA A 119 -5.76 -9.70 2.46
N ASP A 120 -4.87 -9.09 3.25
CA ASP A 120 -4.59 -9.50 4.63
C ASP A 120 -5.54 -8.80 5.62
N ALA A 121 -6.48 -9.57 6.17
CA ALA A 121 -7.42 -9.08 7.17
C ALA A 121 -6.73 -8.60 8.46
N LEU A 122 -5.58 -9.18 8.83
CA LEU A 122 -4.83 -8.80 10.01
C LEU A 122 -4.13 -7.43 9.79
N ALA A 123 -3.63 -7.21 8.59
CA ALA A 123 -3.07 -5.92 8.19
C ALA A 123 -4.13 -4.81 8.26
N LEU A 124 -5.33 -5.06 7.73
CA LEU A 124 -6.43 -4.11 7.80
C LEU A 124 -6.97 -3.88 9.23
N GLU A 125 -6.92 -4.89 10.09
CA GLU A 125 -7.25 -4.70 11.52
C GLU A 125 -6.20 -3.79 12.20
N ALA A 126 -4.93 -3.92 11.86
CA ALA A 126 -3.90 -3.00 12.31
C ALA A 126 -4.13 -1.59 11.73
N ALA A 127 -4.39 -1.49 10.43
CA ALA A 127 -4.70 -0.23 9.77
C ALA A 127 -5.91 0.50 10.40
N LYS A 128 -6.92 -0.25 10.85
CA LYS A 128 -8.07 0.29 11.59
C LYS A 128 -7.68 0.96 12.91
N LYS A 129 -6.64 0.48 13.56
CA LYS A 129 -6.12 1.07 14.81
C LYS A 129 -5.20 2.26 14.54
N ASN A 130 -4.54 2.26 13.40
CA ASN A 130 -3.54 3.26 13.02
C ASN A 130 -4.16 4.50 12.39
N LEU A 131 -5.18 4.29 11.55
CA LEU A 131 -5.84 5.35 10.79
C LEU A 131 -7.32 5.34 11.13
N ASP A 132 -7.75 6.26 11.96
CA ASP A 132 -9.15 6.48 12.30
C ASP A 132 -9.67 7.74 11.59
N GLY A 133 -10.99 7.81 11.41
CA GLY A 133 -11.69 8.94 10.82
C GLY A 133 -12.64 8.58 9.68
N ASP A 134 -13.64 9.43 9.47
CA ASP A 134 -14.71 9.24 8.47
C ASP A 134 -14.19 9.32 7.02
N ASN A 135 -13.01 9.86 6.84
CA ASN A 135 -12.35 9.95 5.53
C ASN A 135 -11.47 8.74 5.18
N VAL A 136 -11.50 7.68 5.99
CA VAL A 136 -10.70 6.46 5.79
C VAL A 136 -11.61 5.25 5.59
N GLN A 137 -11.55 4.65 4.41
CA GLN A 137 -12.21 3.39 4.08
C GLN A 137 -11.19 2.26 4.00
N ARG A 138 -11.58 1.05 4.43
CA ARG A 138 -10.76 -0.15 4.35
C ARG A 138 -11.54 -1.22 3.60
N VAL A 139 -10.89 -1.87 2.65
CA VAL A 139 -11.48 -2.88 1.78
C VAL A 139 -10.65 -4.14 1.84
N LEU A 140 -11.21 -5.20 2.41
CA LEU A 140 -10.61 -6.54 2.33
C LEU A 140 -10.89 -7.09 0.94
N SER A 141 -9.85 -7.22 0.13
CA SER A 141 -9.98 -7.60 -1.28
C SER A 141 -8.73 -8.30 -1.76
N ASP A 142 -8.93 -9.38 -2.48
CA ASP A 142 -7.92 -9.94 -3.35
C ASP A 142 -7.97 -9.17 -4.67
N GLY A 143 -6.92 -8.37 -4.91
CA GLY A 143 -6.87 -7.44 -6.02
C GLY A 143 -8.07 -6.47 -6.04
N TRP A 144 -8.63 -6.24 -7.22
CA TRP A 144 -9.71 -5.27 -7.44
C TRP A 144 -11.12 -5.79 -7.13
N THR A 145 -11.25 -7.06 -6.75
CA THR A 145 -12.52 -7.81 -6.77
C THR A 145 -13.61 -7.25 -5.87
N SER A 146 -13.26 -6.78 -4.66
CA SER A 146 -14.24 -6.25 -3.70
C SER A 146 -14.33 -4.72 -3.70
N LEU A 147 -13.53 -4.05 -4.55
CA LEU A 147 -13.62 -2.60 -4.69
C LEU A 147 -14.73 -2.24 -5.66
N ASP A 148 -15.66 -1.41 -5.23
CA ASP A 148 -16.76 -0.89 -6.06
C ASP A 148 -16.26 -0.44 -7.45
N ALA A 149 -16.85 -0.99 -8.52
CA ALA A 149 -16.42 -0.77 -9.88
C ALA A 149 -16.50 0.71 -10.32
N SER A 150 -17.33 1.50 -9.70
CA SER A 150 -17.50 2.94 -10.00
C SER A 150 -16.42 3.81 -9.39
N LYS A 151 -15.66 3.30 -8.41
CA LYS A 151 -14.62 4.09 -7.72
C LYS A 151 -13.48 4.47 -8.65
N ARG A 152 -13.14 5.74 -8.63
CA ARG A 152 -12.00 6.34 -9.35
C ARG A 152 -11.18 7.17 -8.37
N PHE A 153 -9.87 7.18 -8.59
CA PHE A 153 -8.90 7.80 -7.70
C PHE A 153 -8.06 8.84 -8.43
N ASP A 154 -7.75 9.89 -7.72
CA ASP A 154 -6.85 10.95 -8.21
C ASP A 154 -5.39 10.52 -8.00
N LEU A 155 -5.15 9.68 -6.98
CA LEU A 155 -3.84 9.12 -6.67
C LEU A 155 -3.98 7.67 -6.21
N ILE A 156 -3.22 6.77 -6.85
CA ILE A 156 -3.07 5.38 -6.41
C ILE A 156 -1.61 5.15 -6.06
N LEU A 157 -1.35 4.61 -4.89
CA LEU A 157 0.00 4.26 -4.43
C LEU A 157 0.05 2.77 -4.09
N SER A 158 1.18 2.11 -4.40
CA SER A 158 1.37 0.71 -4.06
C SER A 158 2.85 0.33 -3.88
N ASN A 159 3.11 -0.52 -2.91
CA ASN A 159 4.28 -1.37 -2.84
C ASN A 159 3.79 -2.82 -2.99
N PRO A 160 3.51 -3.27 -4.22
CA PRO A 160 2.84 -4.54 -4.46
C PRO A 160 3.77 -5.72 -4.21
N PRO A 161 3.26 -6.87 -3.75
CA PRO A 161 4.06 -8.08 -3.63
C PRO A 161 4.48 -8.55 -5.03
N VAL A 162 5.74 -9.02 -5.14
CA VAL A 162 6.33 -9.60 -6.36
C VAL A 162 6.90 -10.99 -6.11
N HIS A 163 6.62 -11.54 -4.94
CA HIS A 163 7.03 -12.89 -4.53
C HIS A 163 5.86 -13.62 -3.89
N LEU A 164 5.73 -14.88 -4.22
CA LEU A 164 4.92 -15.86 -3.51
C LEU A 164 5.87 -16.88 -2.88
N GLY A 165 6.12 -16.76 -1.59
CA GLY A 165 7.16 -17.53 -0.91
C GLY A 165 8.56 -17.21 -1.48
N LEU A 166 9.29 -18.22 -1.94
CA LEU A 166 10.63 -18.07 -2.51
C LEU A 166 10.65 -17.80 -4.03
N ALA A 167 9.52 -18.00 -4.71
CA ALA A 167 9.43 -17.79 -6.16
C ALA A 167 8.98 -16.37 -6.48
N ALA A 168 9.45 -15.84 -7.61
CA ALA A 168 8.94 -14.60 -8.17
C ALA A 168 7.53 -14.86 -8.74
N ASP A 169 6.55 -14.10 -8.26
CA ASP A 169 5.19 -14.11 -8.78
C ASP A 169 4.77 -12.68 -9.14
N PHE A 170 4.63 -12.43 -10.42
CA PHE A 170 4.21 -11.14 -10.93
C PHE A 170 2.70 -11.03 -11.19
N ALA A 171 1.91 -12.07 -10.90
CA ALA A 171 0.47 -12.05 -11.11
C ALA A 171 -0.23 -10.93 -10.32
N PRO A 172 0.06 -10.70 -9.03
CA PRO A 172 -0.55 -9.59 -8.29
C PRO A 172 -0.20 -8.21 -8.87
N LEU A 173 1.06 -8.02 -9.31
CA LEU A 173 1.48 -6.78 -9.95
C LEU A 173 0.79 -6.59 -11.31
N ARG A 174 0.67 -7.65 -12.12
CA ARG A 174 -0.02 -7.61 -13.42
C ARG A 174 -1.49 -7.27 -13.23
N GLU A 175 -2.16 -7.86 -12.26
CA GLU A 175 -3.55 -7.56 -11.93
C GLU A 175 -3.70 -6.09 -11.51
N PHE A 176 -2.85 -5.60 -10.62
CA PHE A 176 -2.81 -4.20 -10.23
C PHE A 176 -2.72 -3.29 -11.47
N LEU A 177 -1.76 -3.52 -12.35
CA LEU A 177 -1.52 -2.71 -13.54
C LEU A 177 -2.72 -2.74 -14.51
N ARG A 178 -3.32 -3.90 -14.76
CA ARG A 178 -4.50 -4.05 -15.63
C ARG A 178 -5.73 -3.28 -15.14
N GLY A 179 -5.87 -3.14 -13.83
CA GLY A 179 -6.98 -2.38 -13.27
C GLY A 179 -6.81 -0.86 -13.34
N LEU A 180 -5.60 -0.33 -13.47
CA LEU A 180 -5.33 1.10 -13.37
C LEU A 180 -6.12 1.97 -14.35
N PRO A 181 -6.26 1.63 -15.68
CA PRO A 181 -6.99 2.47 -16.61
C PRO A 181 -8.46 2.70 -16.19
N LEU A 182 -9.05 1.70 -15.54
CA LEU A 182 -10.43 1.75 -15.07
C LEU A 182 -10.58 2.39 -13.68
N ARG A 183 -9.50 2.63 -12.98
CA ARG A 183 -9.50 3.09 -11.58
C ARG A 183 -8.93 4.49 -11.39
N LEU A 184 -8.24 5.02 -12.38
CA LEU A 184 -7.79 6.40 -12.37
C LEU A 184 -8.87 7.34 -12.88
N THR A 185 -8.93 8.55 -12.32
CA THR A 185 -9.62 9.67 -12.95
C THR A 185 -8.85 10.11 -14.20
N ASP A 186 -9.42 11.00 -15.02
CA ASP A 186 -8.79 11.43 -16.27
C ASP A 186 -7.41 12.06 -16.02
N ASP A 187 -7.29 12.86 -14.95
CA ASP A 187 -6.02 13.46 -14.51
C ASP A 187 -5.32 12.65 -13.42
N GLY A 188 -5.84 11.47 -13.09
CA GLY A 188 -5.34 10.61 -12.02
C GLY A 188 -4.00 9.98 -12.35
N VAL A 189 -3.19 9.77 -11.31
CA VAL A 189 -1.88 9.13 -11.44
C VAL A 189 -1.75 7.99 -10.45
N ALA A 190 -1.04 6.94 -10.86
CA ALA A 190 -0.63 5.89 -9.95
C ALA A 190 0.89 5.85 -9.86
N TYR A 191 1.40 5.54 -8.66
CA TYR A 191 2.81 5.25 -8.47
C TYR A 191 2.95 3.92 -7.75
N PHE A 192 3.90 3.13 -8.19
CA PHE A 192 4.31 1.92 -7.47
C PHE A 192 5.81 1.77 -7.47
N VAL A 193 6.32 1.04 -6.51
CA VAL A 193 7.74 0.72 -6.41
C VAL A 193 7.95 -0.77 -6.63
N ALA A 194 8.99 -1.12 -7.37
CA ALA A 194 9.38 -2.51 -7.61
C ALA A 194 10.91 -2.63 -7.68
N GLN A 195 11.41 -3.85 -7.49
CA GLN A 195 12.81 -4.18 -7.70
C GLN A 195 13.17 -4.04 -9.20
N ARG A 196 14.43 -3.73 -9.48
CA ARG A 196 14.89 -3.49 -10.86
C ARG A 196 14.77 -4.70 -11.80
N TYR A 197 14.80 -5.91 -11.27
CA TYR A 197 14.66 -7.13 -12.05
C TYR A 197 13.21 -7.41 -12.50
N VAL A 198 12.23 -6.73 -11.91
CA VAL A 198 10.82 -6.90 -12.28
C VAL A 198 10.62 -6.41 -13.72
N PRO A 199 10.09 -7.26 -14.62
CA PRO A 199 9.98 -6.94 -16.05
C PRO A 199 8.73 -6.04 -16.32
N THR A 200 8.64 -4.90 -15.65
CA THR A 200 7.47 -4.02 -15.68
C THR A 200 7.03 -3.66 -17.10
N ARG A 201 7.98 -3.38 -18.01
CA ARG A 201 7.65 -3.05 -19.40
C ARG A 201 6.93 -4.19 -20.12
N SER A 202 7.39 -5.43 -19.90
CA SER A 202 6.73 -6.62 -20.47
C SER A 202 5.36 -6.87 -19.83
N LEU A 203 5.22 -6.58 -18.53
CA LEU A 203 3.95 -6.73 -17.81
C LEU A 203 2.89 -5.71 -18.24
N THR A 204 3.29 -4.61 -18.86
CA THR A 204 2.39 -3.52 -19.29
C THR A 204 2.20 -3.42 -20.79
N ALA A 205 2.93 -4.22 -21.57
CA ALA A 205 2.95 -4.12 -23.04
C ALA A 205 1.57 -4.38 -23.71
N ASP A 206 0.72 -5.16 -23.05
CA ASP A 206 -0.62 -5.56 -23.49
C ASP A 206 -1.75 -4.82 -22.76
N ILE A 207 -1.44 -3.73 -22.05
CA ILE A 207 -2.46 -2.98 -21.31
C ILE A 207 -2.84 -1.72 -22.07
N ASP A 208 -4.00 -1.78 -22.72
CA ASP A 208 -4.56 -0.64 -23.43
C ASP A 208 -4.96 0.50 -22.48
N GLY A 209 -4.78 1.73 -22.93
CA GLY A 209 -5.17 2.92 -22.15
C GLY A 209 -4.28 3.22 -20.96
N LEU A 210 -3.12 2.56 -20.81
CA LEU A 210 -2.16 2.80 -19.73
C LEU A 210 -0.81 3.30 -20.27
N ARG A 211 -0.39 4.49 -19.83
CA ARG A 211 0.97 5.00 -20.01
C ARG A 211 1.79 4.71 -18.77
N VAL A 212 2.94 4.06 -18.92
CA VAL A 212 3.84 3.68 -17.84
C VAL A 212 5.25 4.20 -18.11
N GLU A 213 5.79 4.93 -17.17
CA GLU A 213 7.13 5.53 -17.27
C GLU A 213 7.93 5.33 -15.99
N ARG A 214 9.25 5.26 -16.13
CA ARG A 214 10.14 5.32 -14.96
C ARG A 214 10.17 6.74 -14.44
N ASP A 215 9.83 6.91 -13.18
CA ASP A 215 9.79 8.22 -12.53
C ASP A 215 11.04 8.45 -11.66
N LEU A 216 11.52 7.43 -10.95
CA LEU A 216 12.75 7.45 -10.18
C LEU A 216 13.47 6.12 -10.30
N LEU A 217 14.79 6.18 -10.54
CA LEU A 217 15.67 5.02 -10.61
C LEU A 217 16.68 5.05 -9.45
N ASP A 218 16.61 4.04 -8.60
CA ASP A 218 17.58 3.72 -7.55
C ASP A 218 18.44 2.52 -8.00
N PRO A 219 19.64 2.28 -7.45
CA PRO A 219 20.44 1.10 -7.78
C PRO A 219 19.72 -0.25 -7.63
N ARG A 220 18.77 -0.35 -6.72
CA ARG A 220 18.03 -1.59 -6.39
C ARG A 220 16.57 -1.56 -6.84
N PHE A 221 15.96 -0.36 -6.90
CA PHE A 221 14.52 -0.19 -7.05
C PHE A 221 14.18 0.81 -8.15
N VAL A 222 12.95 0.76 -8.60
CA VAL A 222 12.38 1.74 -9.54
C VAL A 222 11.03 2.17 -9.01
N VAL A 223 10.80 3.47 -8.95
CA VAL A 223 9.47 4.04 -8.82
C VAL A 223 8.92 4.27 -10.23
N TRP A 224 7.77 3.70 -10.48
CA TRP A 224 7.05 3.81 -11.74
C TRP A 224 5.87 4.74 -11.58
N ARG A 225 5.64 5.56 -12.59
CA ARG A 225 4.47 6.42 -12.72
C ARG A 225 3.56 5.88 -13.82
N CYS A 226 2.28 5.78 -13.51
CA CYS A 226 1.26 5.33 -14.43
C CYS A 226 0.18 6.41 -14.55
N ALA A 227 -0.32 6.61 -15.76
CA ALA A 227 -1.45 7.49 -16.05
C ALA A 227 -2.30 6.89 -17.16
N ARG A 228 -3.52 7.36 -17.33
CA ARG A 228 -4.31 6.99 -18.51
C ARG A 228 -3.62 7.51 -19.76
N ALA A 229 -3.58 6.68 -20.79
CA ALA A 229 -3.20 7.14 -22.13
C ALA A 229 -4.34 7.99 -22.69
N PRO A 230 -4.02 8.98 -23.53
CA PRO A 230 -5.03 9.82 -24.20
C PRO A 230 -5.93 8.99 -25.13
#